data_23a74df8413adca16cc45f90e128a4ea
#
_entry.id   23a74df8413adca16cc45f90e128a4ea
#
_cell.length_a   1.000
_cell.length_b   1.000
_cell.length_c   1.000
_cell.angle_alpha   90.00
_cell.angle_beta   90.00
_cell.angle_gamma   90.00
#
_symmetry.space_group_name_H-M   'P 1'
#
loop_
_entity.id
_entity.type
_entity.pdbx_description
1 polymer ?
#
loop_
_entity_poly.entity_id
_entity_poly.type
_entity_poly.pdbx_seq_one_letter_code
_entity_poly.pdbx_strand_id
1 'polypeptide(L)'
;MEIIEEKALQRETLKELEYYQVLEIIAKKANSDLGKEIILSAEPTNNNFQLQREHNLVEETTQLLLYDDELPLEGLSDVRSKLYKAQIENSVLSTTELLTVKDFIRLCRLLKGYFNTRTEKYPNLYDEIFQLSENILLEKH
;
A
#
# COMPACT_ATOMS: atom_id res chain seq x y z
N MET A 1 21.58 24.64 6.93
CA MET A 1 22.71 24.27 6.06
C MET A 1 23.14 22.84 6.34
N GLU A 2 23.50 22.47 7.55
CA GLU A 2 23.89 21.09 7.96
C GLU A 2 22.91 19.99 7.54
N ILE A 3 21.61 20.15 7.74
CA ILE A 3 20.59 19.13 7.39
C ILE A 3 20.50 18.88 5.87
N ILE A 4 20.79 19.89 5.06
CA ILE A 4 20.76 19.77 3.59
C ILE A 4 22.01 19.01 3.11
N GLU A 5 23.15 19.28 3.71
CA GLU A 5 24.44 18.60 3.41
C GLU A 5 24.39 17.13 3.85
N GLU A 6 23.83 16.83 5.01
CA GLU A 6 23.64 15.46 5.50
C GLU A 6 22.73 14.63 4.58
N LYS A 7 21.59 15.19 4.14
CA LYS A 7 20.71 14.53 3.17
C LYS A 7 21.34 14.33 1.81
N ALA A 8 22.17 15.27 1.36
CA ALA A 8 22.88 15.13 0.10
C ALA A 8 23.93 14.01 0.17
N LEU A 9 24.70 13.96 1.24
CA LEU A 9 25.69 12.90 1.48
C LEU A 9 25.03 11.53 1.58
N GLN A 10 23.89 11.44 2.27
CA GLN A 10 23.10 10.19 2.36
C GLN A 10 22.65 9.71 0.98
N ARG A 11 22.18 10.60 0.11
CA ARG A 11 21.76 10.26 -1.25
C ARG A 11 22.91 9.76 -2.12
N GLU A 12 24.09 10.37 -2.03
CA GLU A 12 25.27 9.89 -2.75
C GLU A 12 25.68 8.50 -2.29
N THR A 13 25.72 8.26 -0.99
CA THR A 13 26.00 6.94 -0.42
C THR A 13 25.02 5.89 -0.91
N LEU A 14 23.70 6.18 -0.90
CA LEU A 14 22.68 5.26 -1.40
C LEU A 14 22.82 4.97 -2.90
N LYS A 15 23.27 5.96 -3.67
CA LYS A 15 23.55 5.79 -5.10
C LYS A 15 24.76 4.89 -5.34
N GLU A 16 25.84 5.08 -4.58
CA GLU A 16 27.04 4.22 -4.66
C GLU A 16 26.73 2.78 -4.24
N LEU A 17 25.84 2.58 -3.28
CA LEU A 17 25.35 1.26 -2.83
C LEU A 17 24.32 0.64 -3.79
N GLU A 18 24.02 1.27 -4.92
CA GLU A 18 23.02 0.81 -5.89
C GLU A 18 21.61 0.64 -5.31
N TYR A 19 21.30 1.31 -4.17
CA TYR A 19 20.04 1.18 -3.46
C TYR A 19 18.82 1.42 -4.34
N TYR A 20 18.85 2.47 -5.15
CA TYR A 20 17.74 2.81 -6.04
C TYR A 20 17.53 1.78 -7.15
N GLN A 21 18.59 1.13 -7.62
CA GLN A 21 18.49 0.03 -8.59
C GLN A 21 17.81 -1.19 -7.99
N VAL A 22 18.10 -1.49 -6.72
CA VAL A 22 17.39 -2.55 -5.99
C VAL A 22 15.90 -2.22 -5.86
N LEU A 23 15.54 -0.98 -5.51
CA LEU A 23 14.14 -0.56 -5.45
C LEU A 23 13.44 -0.69 -6.81
N GLU A 24 14.10 -0.34 -7.91
CA GLU A 24 13.54 -0.52 -9.26
C GLU A 24 13.29 -2.00 -9.60
N ILE A 25 14.19 -2.90 -9.21
CA ILE A 25 14.02 -4.35 -9.41
C ILE A 25 12.81 -4.86 -8.64
N ILE A 26 12.66 -4.42 -7.38
CA ILE A 26 11.51 -4.79 -6.54
C ILE A 26 10.22 -4.20 -7.10
N ALA A 27 10.22 -2.93 -7.50
CA ALA A 27 9.06 -2.23 -8.06
C ALA A 27 8.50 -2.90 -9.33
N LYS A 28 9.35 -3.56 -10.14
CA LYS A 28 8.91 -4.35 -11.30
C LYS A 28 8.04 -5.57 -10.92
N LYS A 29 8.08 -6.00 -9.66
CA LYS A 29 7.25 -7.09 -9.13
C LYS A 29 5.92 -6.63 -8.56
N ALA A 30 5.74 -5.34 -8.35
CA ALA A 30 4.49 -4.79 -7.83
C ALA A 30 3.36 -4.89 -8.86
N ASN A 31 2.19 -5.33 -8.41
CA ASN A 31 0.99 -5.52 -9.24
C ASN A 31 0.16 -4.24 -9.40
N SER A 32 0.51 -3.14 -8.72
CA SER A 32 -0.20 -1.87 -8.80
C SER A 32 0.77 -0.69 -8.90
N ASP A 33 0.30 0.40 -9.52
CA ASP A 33 1.10 1.63 -9.60
C ASP A 33 1.33 2.26 -8.22
N LEU A 34 0.34 2.15 -7.31
CA LEU A 34 0.49 2.56 -5.92
C LEU A 34 1.59 1.77 -5.19
N GLY A 35 1.63 0.43 -5.38
CA GLY A 35 2.67 -0.40 -4.83
C GLY A 35 4.06 -0.04 -5.36
N LYS A 36 4.17 0.26 -6.66
CA LYS A 36 5.43 0.76 -7.26
C LYS A 36 5.86 2.09 -6.66
N GLU A 37 4.92 3.04 -6.51
CA GLU A 37 5.18 4.35 -5.91
C GLU A 37 5.73 4.21 -4.48
N ILE A 38 5.11 3.36 -3.65
CA ILE A 38 5.54 3.09 -2.28
C ILE A 38 6.95 2.51 -2.25
N ILE A 39 7.22 1.50 -3.08
CA ILE A 39 8.55 0.86 -3.16
C ILE A 39 9.61 1.88 -3.58
N LEU A 40 9.37 2.66 -4.63
CA LEU A 40 10.33 3.63 -5.15
C LEU A 40 10.56 4.82 -4.21
N SER A 41 9.62 5.09 -3.31
CA SER A 41 9.76 6.14 -2.28
C SER A 41 10.36 5.63 -0.96
N ALA A 42 10.68 4.35 -0.85
CA ALA A 42 11.24 3.78 0.37
C ALA A 42 12.60 4.38 0.69
N GLU A 43 12.79 4.78 1.93
CA GLU A 43 14.06 5.30 2.45
C GLU A 43 14.57 4.40 3.58
N PRO A 44 15.89 4.24 3.72
CA PRO A 44 16.46 3.53 4.84
C PRO A 44 16.07 4.19 6.17
N THR A 45 15.77 3.38 7.17
CA THR A 45 15.42 3.86 8.51
C THR A 45 16.27 3.15 9.57
N ASN A 46 16.57 3.85 10.65
CA ASN A 46 17.20 3.29 11.84
C ASN A 46 16.21 3.11 13.00
N ASN A 47 14.92 3.30 12.75
CA ASN A 47 13.87 3.08 13.72
C ASN A 47 13.59 1.58 13.88
N ASN A 48 14.11 0.98 14.93
CA ASN A 48 13.98 -0.47 15.19
C ASN A 48 12.53 -0.94 15.30
N PHE A 49 11.64 -0.12 15.84
CA PHE A 49 10.21 -0.47 15.96
C PHE A 49 9.55 -0.54 14.58
N GLN A 50 9.82 0.45 13.73
CA GLN A 50 9.33 0.46 12.36
C GLN A 50 9.89 -0.71 11.56
N LEU A 51 11.20 -0.97 11.65
CA LEU A 51 11.85 -2.10 10.97
C LEU A 51 11.22 -3.44 11.37
N GLN A 52 10.99 -3.65 12.67
CA GLN A 52 10.39 -4.90 13.15
C GLN A 52 8.96 -5.07 12.60
N ARG A 53 8.17 -4.00 12.57
CA ARG A 53 6.81 -4.03 12.00
C ARG A 53 6.84 -4.39 10.51
N GLU A 54 7.70 -3.74 9.73
CA GLU A 54 7.84 -4.00 8.29
C GLU A 54 8.31 -5.46 8.05
N HIS A 55 9.25 -5.96 8.84
CA HIS A 55 9.70 -7.35 8.76
C HIS A 55 8.55 -8.33 9.05
N ASN A 56 7.74 -8.09 10.07
CA ASN A 56 6.60 -8.95 10.39
C ASN A 56 5.58 -8.97 9.22
N LEU A 57 5.30 -7.82 8.60
CA LEU A 57 4.41 -7.73 7.45
C LEU A 57 4.95 -8.51 6.24
N VAL A 58 6.25 -8.41 5.98
CA VAL A 58 6.91 -9.17 4.90
C VAL A 58 6.88 -10.67 5.18
N GLU A 59 7.13 -11.09 6.40
CA GLU A 59 7.08 -12.50 6.81
C GLU A 59 5.66 -13.07 6.65
N GLU A 60 4.64 -12.40 7.19
CA GLU A 60 3.24 -12.82 7.04
C GLU A 60 2.80 -12.87 5.58
N THR A 61 3.19 -11.86 4.78
CA THR A 61 2.89 -11.82 3.34
C THR A 61 3.55 -12.98 2.61
N THR A 62 4.79 -13.31 2.95
CA THR A 62 5.51 -14.44 2.37
C THR A 62 4.83 -15.76 2.70
N GLN A 63 4.45 -15.97 3.97
CA GLN A 63 3.71 -17.15 4.39
C GLN A 63 2.36 -17.28 3.68
N LEU A 64 1.63 -16.17 3.56
CA LEU A 64 0.35 -16.13 2.86
C LEU A 64 0.50 -16.54 1.40
N LEU A 65 1.48 -15.98 0.68
CA LEU A 65 1.72 -16.28 -0.74
C LEU A 65 2.19 -17.72 -1.00
N LEU A 66 2.83 -18.36 -0.01
CA LEU A 66 3.35 -19.72 -0.15
C LEU A 66 2.35 -20.80 0.28
N TYR A 67 1.47 -20.52 1.22
CA TYR A 67 0.70 -21.55 1.93
C TYR A 67 -0.80 -21.32 1.99
N ASP A 68 -1.30 -20.17 1.53
CA ASP A 68 -2.73 -19.86 1.53
C ASP A 68 -3.28 -19.64 0.12
N ASP A 69 -4.62 -19.49 0.05
CA ASP A 69 -5.33 -19.18 -1.16
C ASP A 69 -4.91 -17.82 -1.73
N GLU A 70 -5.03 -17.67 -3.04
CA GLU A 70 -4.72 -16.44 -3.74
C GLU A 70 -5.52 -15.23 -3.19
N LEU A 71 -4.83 -14.13 -2.97
CA LEU A 71 -5.46 -12.89 -2.51
C LEU A 71 -6.43 -12.35 -3.56
N PRO A 72 -7.64 -11.94 -3.15
CA PRO A 72 -8.62 -11.34 -4.06
C PRO A 72 -8.22 -9.89 -4.39
N LEU A 73 -7.27 -9.71 -5.32
CA LEU A 73 -6.77 -8.38 -5.73
C LEU A 73 -7.46 -7.82 -6.98
N GLU A 74 -8.53 -8.45 -7.46
CA GLU A 74 -9.33 -7.92 -8.58
C GLU A 74 -9.97 -6.58 -8.21
N GLY A 75 -9.82 -5.58 -9.09
CA GLY A 75 -10.33 -4.22 -8.86
C GLY A 75 -9.36 -3.30 -8.11
N LEU A 76 -8.12 -3.76 -7.86
CA LEU A 76 -7.06 -2.92 -7.31
C LEU A 76 -6.67 -1.85 -8.33
N SER A 77 -7.05 -0.61 -8.06
CA SER A 77 -6.76 0.55 -8.89
C SER A 77 -6.57 1.80 -8.05
N ASP A 78 -5.83 2.78 -8.59
CA ASP A 78 -5.70 4.08 -7.94
C ASP A 78 -6.99 4.90 -8.10
N VAL A 79 -7.70 5.09 -7.00
CA VAL A 79 -8.95 5.87 -6.95
C VAL A 79 -8.75 7.29 -6.40
N ARG A 80 -7.54 7.66 -5.96
CA ARG A 80 -7.24 8.97 -5.34
C ARG A 80 -7.73 10.14 -6.18
N SER A 81 -7.44 10.15 -7.48
CA SER A 81 -7.85 11.21 -8.40
C SER A 81 -9.36 11.34 -8.53
N LYS A 82 -10.09 10.19 -8.51
CA LYS A 82 -11.55 10.16 -8.60
C LYS A 82 -12.18 10.67 -7.30
N LEU A 83 -11.64 10.26 -6.15
CA LEU A 83 -12.07 10.75 -4.84
C LEU A 83 -11.83 12.26 -4.69
N TYR A 84 -10.66 12.74 -5.11
CA TYR A 84 -10.37 14.18 -5.13
C TYR A 84 -11.35 14.96 -6.03
N LYS A 85 -11.61 14.44 -7.24
CA LYS A 85 -12.59 15.05 -8.16
C LYS A 85 -13.99 15.10 -7.54
N ALA A 86 -14.41 14.06 -6.80
CA ALA A 86 -15.71 14.02 -6.13
C ALA A 86 -15.87 15.06 -5.01
N GLN A 87 -14.78 15.59 -4.46
CA GLN A 87 -14.80 16.64 -3.43
C GLN A 87 -14.95 18.05 -4.01
N ILE A 88 -14.74 18.21 -5.32
CA ILE A 88 -14.85 19.53 -5.98
C ILE A 88 -16.32 19.84 -6.20
N GLU A 89 -16.78 20.98 -5.70
CA GLU A 89 -18.15 21.45 -5.87
C GLU A 89 -18.51 21.57 -7.36
N ASN A 90 -19.72 21.10 -7.74
CA ASN A 90 -20.20 21.02 -9.13
C ASN A 90 -19.41 20.08 -10.06
N SER A 91 -18.53 19.24 -9.53
CA SER A 91 -17.86 18.19 -10.28
C SER A 91 -18.73 16.93 -10.33
N VAL A 92 -18.70 16.21 -11.45
CA VAL A 92 -19.45 14.96 -11.63
C VAL A 92 -18.47 13.88 -12.06
N LEU A 93 -18.57 12.72 -11.39
CA LEU A 93 -17.84 11.52 -11.82
C LEU A 93 -18.55 10.88 -13.01
N SER A 94 -17.80 10.46 -14.00
CA SER A 94 -18.33 9.65 -15.11
C SER A 94 -18.73 8.25 -14.61
N THR A 95 -19.54 7.54 -15.39
CA THR A 95 -19.94 6.16 -15.09
C THR A 95 -18.73 5.24 -14.90
N THR A 96 -17.70 5.38 -15.73
CA THR A 96 -16.46 4.59 -15.61
C THR A 96 -15.68 4.91 -14.34
N GLU A 97 -15.60 6.17 -13.94
CA GLU A 97 -14.97 6.58 -12.68
C GLU A 97 -15.73 6.02 -11.47
N LEU A 98 -17.08 6.05 -11.50
CA LEU A 98 -17.92 5.46 -10.44
C LEU A 98 -17.74 3.94 -10.36
N LEU A 99 -17.70 3.23 -11.49
CA LEU A 99 -17.44 1.80 -11.52
C LEU A 99 -16.07 1.47 -10.93
N THR A 100 -15.02 2.23 -11.25
CA THR A 100 -13.68 2.03 -10.68
C THR A 100 -13.68 2.18 -9.16
N VAL A 101 -14.36 3.20 -8.63
CA VAL A 101 -14.51 3.40 -7.17
C VAL A 101 -15.29 2.25 -6.55
N LYS A 102 -16.41 1.84 -7.16
CA LYS A 102 -17.19 0.68 -6.70
C LYS A 102 -16.37 -0.60 -6.61
N ASP A 103 -15.56 -0.90 -7.64
CA ASP A 103 -14.74 -2.11 -7.67
C ASP A 103 -13.67 -2.06 -6.59
N PHE A 104 -13.08 -0.90 -6.35
CA PHE A 104 -12.13 -0.71 -5.24
C PHE A 104 -12.78 -0.93 -3.87
N ILE A 105 -13.98 -0.42 -3.64
CA ILE A 105 -14.75 -0.63 -2.41
C ILE A 105 -15.07 -2.12 -2.22
N ARG A 106 -15.51 -2.78 -3.30
CA ARG A 106 -15.73 -4.22 -3.28
C ARG A 106 -14.49 -4.99 -2.89
N LEU A 107 -13.33 -4.64 -3.45
CA LEU A 107 -12.04 -5.22 -3.09
C LEU A 107 -11.75 -5.07 -1.59
N CYS A 108 -11.91 -3.88 -1.03
CA CYS A 108 -11.70 -3.65 0.40
C CYS A 108 -12.57 -4.56 1.28
N ARG A 109 -13.84 -4.77 0.89
CA ARG A 109 -14.74 -5.70 1.60
C ARG A 109 -14.30 -7.16 1.48
N LEU A 110 -13.84 -7.57 0.30
CA LEU A 110 -13.35 -8.92 0.08
C LEU A 110 -12.08 -9.19 0.89
N LEU A 111 -11.13 -8.26 0.92
CA LEU A 111 -9.92 -8.34 1.73
C LEU A 111 -10.24 -8.42 3.22
N LYS A 112 -11.17 -7.59 3.68
CA LYS A 112 -11.64 -7.66 5.08
C LYS A 112 -12.23 -9.03 5.42
N GLY A 113 -13.09 -9.58 4.56
CA GLY A 113 -13.66 -10.91 4.73
C GLY A 113 -12.57 -12.00 4.76
N TYR A 114 -11.59 -11.91 3.87
CA TYR A 114 -10.47 -12.83 3.78
C TYR A 114 -9.63 -12.86 5.07
N PHE A 115 -9.27 -11.68 5.60
CA PHE A 115 -8.43 -11.58 6.81
C PHE A 115 -9.21 -11.80 8.10
N ASN A 116 -10.52 -11.54 8.16
CA ASN A 116 -11.34 -11.83 9.34
C ASN A 116 -11.32 -13.31 9.78
N THR A 117 -11.12 -14.22 8.85
CA THR A 117 -11.01 -15.66 9.13
C THR A 117 -9.58 -16.11 9.43
N ARG A 118 -8.61 -15.21 9.36
CA ARG A 118 -7.16 -15.48 9.44
C ARG A 118 -6.44 -14.55 10.44
N THR A 119 -7.17 -13.95 11.37
CA THR A 119 -6.65 -12.97 12.34
C THR A 119 -5.53 -13.53 13.21
N GLU A 120 -5.62 -14.79 13.63
CA GLU A 120 -4.59 -15.44 14.44
C GLU A 120 -3.35 -15.83 13.61
N LYS A 121 -3.55 -16.09 12.31
CA LYS A 121 -2.48 -16.51 11.41
C LYS A 121 -1.67 -15.32 10.87
N TYR A 122 -2.34 -14.21 10.59
CA TYR A 122 -1.76 -12.99 10.01
C TYR A 122 -2.20 -11.72 10.77
N PRO A 123 -1.82 -11.58 12.04
CA PRO A 123 -2.29 -10.48 12.88
C PRO A 123 -1.84 -9.10 12.38
N ASN A 124 -0.61 -8.97 11.86
CA ASN A 124 -0.10 -7.68 11.39
C ASN A 124 -0.79 -7.25 10.07
N LEU A 125 -1.01 -8.17 9.14
CA LEU A 125 -1.76 -7.90 7.91
C LEU A 125 -3.23 -7.59 8.20
N TYR A 126 -3.83 -8.29 9.17
CA TYR A 126 -5.18 -7.98 9.61
C TYR A 126 -5.31 -6.55 10.14
N ASP A 127 -4.39 -6.12 10.98
CA ASP A 127 -4.39 -4.76 11.55
C ASP A 127 -4.28 -3.69 10.47
N GLU A 128 -3.44 -3.88 9.44
CA GLU A 128 -3.35 -2.98 8.28
C GLU A 128 -4.68 -2.90 7.52
N ILE A 129 -5.30 -4.03 7.23
CA ILE A 129 -6.57 -4.09 6.49
C ILE A 129 -7.73 -3.53 7.33
N PHE A 130 -7.71 -3.74 8.64
CA PHE A 130 -8.74 -3.22 9.54
C PHE A 130 -8.74 -1.69 9.58
N GLN A 131 -7.57 -1.06 9.62
CA GLN A 131 -7.44 0.40 9.55
C GLN A 131 -8.05 0.98 8.26
N LEU A 132 -7.84 0.31 7.11
CA LEU A 132 -8.48 0.69 5.85
C LEU A 132 -10.01 0.65 5.93
N SER A 133 -10.56 -0.31 6.68
CA SER A 133 -12.02 -0.50 6.76
C SER A 133 -12.75 0.54 7.61
N GLU A 134 -12.10 1.18 8.56
CA GLU A 134 -12.69 2.28 9.34
C GLU A 134 -12.92 3.52 8.49
N ASN A 135 -12.04 3.77 7.52
CA ASN A 135 -12.19 4.88 6.58
C ASN A 135 -13.31 4.67 5.55
N ILE A 136 -13.77 3.42 5.33
CA ILE A 136 -14.85 3.08 4.38
C ILE A 136 -16.25 3.24 5.02
N LEU A 137 -16.36 3.29 6.34
CA LEU A 137 -17.62 3.51 7.03
C LEU A 137 -18.22 4.92 6.81
N LEU A 138 -17.45 5.84 6.23
CA LEU A 138 -17.94 7.16 5.79
C LEU A 138 -18.90 7.13 4.58
N GLU A 139 -19.12 5.96 3.98
CA GLU A 139 -20.02 5.78 2.80
C GLU A 139 -21.49 5.62 3.13
N LYS A 140 -21.89 5.68 4.38
CA LYS A 140 -23.30 5.48 4.78
C LYS A 140 -24.11 6.76 4.99
N HIS A 141 -23.61 7.88 4.47
CA HIS A 141 -24.38 9.14 4.53
C HIS A 141 -24.58 9.76 3.16
#